data_30ea3888a61f14edb1eb41fc2c0a60e1
#
_entry.id   30ea3888a61f14edb1eb41fc2c0a60e1
#
_cell.length_a   1.000
_cell.length_b   1.000
_cell.length_c   1.000
_cell.angle_alpha   90.00
_cell.angle_beta   90.00
_cell.angle_gamma   90.00
#
_symmetry.space_group_name_H-M   'P 1'
#
loop_
_entity.id
_entity.type
_entity.pdbx_description
1 polymer ?
#
loop_
_entity_poly.entity_id
_entity_poly.type
_entity_poly.pdbx_seq_one_letter_code
_entity_poly.pdbx_strand_id
1 'polypeptide(L)'
;MRTLGIDYGDSRVGIAITDPLGITAQGLETVNRNGSDKIILRKIDEIINEYNDIEVLVVGMPFNMDGTKTIRAEVTEKFIHKLKCKYNKIKIETIGNVDFKF
;
A
#
# COMPACT_ATOMS: atom_id res chain seq x y z
N MET A 1 14.68 8.52 4.52
CA MET A 1 13.31 8.60 3.95
C MET A 1 12.94 7.28 3.29
N ARG A 2 11.85 6.69 3.72
CA ARG A 2 11.39 5.40 3.17
C ARG A 2 10.01 5.53 2.55
N THR A 3 9.76 4.71 1.54
CA THR A 3 8.44 4.56 0.93
C THR A 3 7.93 3.15 1.23
N LEU A 4 6.68 3.06 1.65
CA LEU A 4 6.00 1.79 1.87
C LEU A 4 5.09 1.52 0.68
N GLY A 5 5.31 0.40 0.00
CA GLY A 5 4.48 -0.02 -1.12
C GLY A 5 3.42 -0.99 -0.65
N ILE A 6 2.20 -0.81 -1.13
CA ILE A 6 1.06 -1.65 -0.75
C ILE A 6 0.39 -2.18 -2.00
N ASP A 7 0.37 -3.49 -2.16
CA ASP A 7 -0.35 -4.19 -3.22
C ASP A 7 -1.63 -4.76 -2.61
N TYR A 8 -2.73 -4.05 -2.79
CA TYR A 8 -3.99 -4.36 -2.13
C TYR A 8 -4.78 -5.41 -2.91
N GLY A 9 -4.72 -6.66 -2.47
CA GLY A 9 -5.43 -7.77 -3.10
C GLY A 9 -6.76 -8.09 -2.44
N ASP A 10 -7.53 -9.02 -3.02
CA ASP A 10 -8.83 -9.42 -2.49
C ASP A 10 -8.71 -10.14 -1.14
N SER A 11 -7.81 -11.08 -1.05
CA SER A 11 -7.62 -11.88 0.16
C SER A 11 -6.29 -11.60 0.85
N ARG A 12 -5.32 -11.05 0.13
CA ARG A 12 -3.98 -10.77 0.65
C ARG A 12 -3.53 -9.38 0.26
N VAL A 13 -2.74 -8.78 1.12
CA VAL A 13 -2.12 -7.49 0.86
C VAL A 13 -0.62 -7.65 0.99
N GLY A 14 0.11 -7.37 -0.09
CA GLY A 14 1.57 -7.38 -0.09
C GLY A 14 2.10 -6.03 0.37
N ILE A 15 3.12 -6.05 1.22
CA ILE A 15 3.74 -4.84 1.74
C ILE A 15 5.24 -4.91 1.47
N ALA A 16 5.78 -3.84 0.92
CA ALA A 16 7.20 -3.70 0.64
C ALA A 16 7.71 -2.37 1.15
N ILE A 17 9.00 -2.28 1.38
CA ILE A 17 9.62 -1.07 1.90
C ILE A 17 10.91 -0.77 1.15
N THR A 18 11.19 0.51 0.91
CA THR A 18 12.48 0.92 0.35
C THR A 18 13.52 1.04 1.45
N ASP A 19 14.80 1.04 1.06
CA ASP A 19 15.89 1.36 1.98
C ASP A 19 15.84 2.86 2.33
N PRO A 20 16.64 3.32 3.32
CA PRO A 20 16.63 4.72 3.73
C PRO A 20 16.99 5.71 2.61
N LEU A 21 17.71 5.26 1.60
CA LEU A 21 18.10 6.09 0.45
C LEU A 21 17.05 6.05 -0.66
N GLY A 22 16.06 5.15 -0.57
CA GLY A 22 15.04 5.00 -1.58
C GLY A 22 15.50 4.36 -2.88
N ILE A 23 16.64 3.67 -2.87
CA ILE A 23 17.24 3.09 -4.08
C ILE A 23 16.72 1.69 -4.35
N THR A 24 16.59 0.86 -3.30
CA THR A 24 16.13 -0.52 -3.44
C THR A 24 14.85 -0.72 -2.65
N ALA A 25 14.07 -1.71 -3.07
CA ALA A 25 12.84 -2.10 -2.36
C ALA A 25 12.90 -3.59 -2.05
N GLN A 26 12.34 -3.97 -0.91
CA GLN A 26 12.24 -5.38 -0.53
C GLN A 26 10.85 -5.69 0.01
N GLY A 27 10.37 -6.90 -0.24
CA GLY A 27 9.13 -7.37 0.35
C GLY A 27 9.29 -7.55 1.85
N LEU A 28 8.38 -6.98 2.63
CA LEU A 28 8.35 -7.17 4.07
C LEU A 28 7.44 -8.32 4.46
N GLU A 29 6.21 -8.28 3.95
CA GLU A 29 5.21 -9.20 4.44
C GLU A 29 4.03 -9.28 3.48
N THR A 30 3.36 -10.42 3.47
CA THR A 30 2.04 -10.59 2.85
C THR A 30 1.05 -10.88 3.97
N VAL A 31 0.02 -10.07 4.07
CA VAL A 31 -0.96 -10.15 5.16
C VAL A 31 -2.30 -10.58 4.61
N ASN A 32 -2.93 -11.58 5.25
CA ASN A 32 -4.28 -11.99 4.91
C ASN A 32 -5.28 -10.98 5.44
N ARG A 33 -6.22 -10.55 4.57
CA ARG A 33 -7.26 -9.59 4.98
C ARG A 33 -8.31 -10.20 5.91
N ASN A 34 -8.62 -11.46 5.72
CA ASN A 34 -9.70 -12.14 6.46
C ASN A 34 -11.03 -11.35 6.41
N GLY A 35 -11.30 -10.72 5.25
CA GLY A 35 -12.52 -9.95 5.03
C GLY A 35 -12.54 -8.57 5.70
N SER A 36 -11.43 -8.10 6.26
CA SER A 36 -11.40 -6.82 6.98
C SER A 36 -10.09 -6.06 6.73
N ASP A 37 -10.20 -4.75 6.57
CA ASP A 37 -9.04 -3.88 6.45
C ASP A 37 -8.39 -3.56 7.79
N LYS A 38 -9.03 -3.88 8.92
CA LYS A 38 -8.51 -3.58 10.24
C LYS A 38 -7.15 -4.22 10.50
N ILE A 39 -7.00 -5.48 10.07
CA ILE A 39 -5.73 -6.21 10.22
C ILE A 39 -4.63 -5.51 9.43
N ILE A 40 -4.96 -5.09 8.21
CA ILE A 40 -4.01 -4.42 7.31
C ILE A 40 -3.59 -3.07 7.89
N LEU A 41 -4.54 -2.27 8.35
CA LEU A 41 -4.25 -0.96 8.94
C LEU A 41 -3.40 -1.08 10.20
N ARG A 42 -3.67 -2.09 11.03
CA ARG A 42 -2.86 -2.37 12.22
C ARG A 42 -1.42 -2.72 11.83
N LYS A 43 -1.26 -3.54 10.80
CA LYS A 43 0.07 -3.94 10.33
C LYS A 43 0.84 -2.74 9.79
N ILE A 44 0.19 -1.88 9.04
CA ILE A 44 0.80 -0.64 8.53
C ILE A 44 1.25 0.25 9.69
N ASP A 45 0.41 0.39 10.73
CA ASP A 45 0.79 1.14 11.93
C ASP A 45 2.04 0.57 12.59
N GLU A 46 2.12 -0.74 12.74
CA GLU A 46 3.28 -1.40 13.33
C GLU A 46 4.55 -1.09 12.53
N ILE A 47 4.46 -1.14 11.21
CA ILE A 47 5.61 -0.89 10.34
C ILE A 47 6.02 0.59 10.42
N ILE A 48 5.08 1.50 10.38
CA ILE A 48 5.35 2.94 10.48
C ILE A 48 6.04 3.26 11.81
N ASN A 49 5.60 2.65 12.91
CA ASN A 49 6.20 2.85 14.21
C ASN A 49 7.59 2.22 14.33
N GLU A 50 7.80 1.09 13.68
CA GLU A 50 9.08 0.39 13.72
C GLU A 50 10.18 1.15 12.98
N TYR A 51 9.87 1.67 11.80
CA TYR A 51 10.87 2.29 10.92
C TYR A 51 11.04 3.79 11.14
N ASN A 52 10.02 4.49 11.63
CA ASN A 52 10.05 5.92 11.98
C ASN A 52 10.36 6.92 10.86
N ASP A 53 10.80 6.47 9.70
CA ASP A 53 11.19 7.35 8.59
C ASP A 53 10.36 7.12 7.32
N ILE A 54 9.17 6.54 7.45
CA ILE A 54 8.25 6.35 6.33
C ILE A 54 7.52 7.66 6.07
N GLU A 55 7.72 8.22 4.89
CA GLU A 55 7.13 9.50 4.49
C GLU A 55 6.05 9.36 3.41
N VAL A 56 6.08 8.25 2.67
CA VAL A 56 5.16 8.03 1.55
C VAL A 56 4.61 6.61 1.62
N LEU A 57 3.31 6.47 1.40
CA LEU A 57 2.65 5.20 1.13
C LEU A 57 2.25 5.19 -0.34
N VAL A 58 2.62 4.15 -1.06
CA VAL A 58 2.27 3.99 -2.48
C VAL A 58 1.36 2.78 -2.61
N VAL A 59 0.18 2.98 -3.19
CA VAL A 59 -0.79 1.91 -3.38
C VAL A 59 -0.98 1.65 -4.86
N GLY A 60 -0.87 0.39 -5.27
CA GLY A 60 -1.10 -0.02 -6.65
C GLY A 60 -2.59 -0.02 -6.99
N MET A 61 -2.94 0.60 -8.11
CA MET A 61 -4.33 0.66 -8.61
C MET A 61 -4.49 -0.31 -9.78
N PRO A 62 -5.40 -1.27 -9.69
CA PRO A 62 -5.65 -2.22 -10.78
C PRO A 62 -6.56 -1.63 -11.85
N PHE A 63 -5.99 -1.00 -12.88
CA PHE A 63 -6.74 -0.54 -14.03
C PHE A 63 -6.73 -1.59 -15.15
N ASN A 64 -7.70 -1.52 -16.06
CA ASN A 64 -7.65 -2.28 -17.31
C ASN A 64 -6.54 -1.72 -18.21
N MET A 65 -6.15 -2.48 -19.23
CA MET A 65 -5.09 -2.07 -20.14
C MET A 65 -5.45 -0.79 -20.92
N ASP A 66 -6.74 -0.51 -21.10
CA ASP A 66 -7.20 0.72 -21.74
C ASP A 66 -7.31 1.91 -20.79
N GLY A 67 -6.92 1.74 -19.54
CA GLY A 67 -6.96 2.79 -18.52
C GLY A 67 -8.29 2.92 -17.78
N THR A 68 -9.29 2.10 -18.12
CA THR A 68 -10.57 2.14 -17.40
C THR A 68 -10.46 1.47 -16.03
N LYS A 69 -11.29 1.90 -15.08
CA LYS A 69 -11.31 1.34 -13.74
C LYS A 69 -11.92 -0.06 -13.72
N THR A 70 -11.31 -0.94 -12.95
CA THR A 70 -11.89 -2.26 -12.64
C THR A 70 -12.76 -2.16 -11.38
N ILE A 71 -13.54 -3.20 -11.09
CA ILE A 71 -14.26 -3.29 -9.82
C ILE A 71 -13.28 -3.24 -8.65
N ARG A 72 -12.11 -3.84 -8.80
CA ARG A 72 -11.07 -3.83 -7.79
C ARG A 72 -10.51 -2.43 -7.56
N ALA A 73 -10.45 -1.60 -8.60
CA ALA A 73 -10.00 -0.22 -8.44
C ALA A 73 -10.92 0.55 -7.50
N GLU A 74 -12.23 0.34 -7.58
CA GLU A 74 -13.19 0.98 -6.67
C GLU A 74 -12.98 0.55 -5.22
N VAL A 75 -12.74 -0.74 -4.98
CA VAL A 75 -12.45 -1.25 -3.65
C VAL A 75 -11.14 -0.68 -3.13
N THR A 76 -10.14 -0.61 -3.99
CA THR A 76 -8.83 -0.03 -3.62
C THR A 76 -8.94 1.46 -3.30
N GLU A 77 -9.76 2.21 -4.04
CA GLU A 77 -10.00 3.63 -3.75
C GLU A 77 -10.59 3.84 -2.35
N LYS A 78 -11.49 2.97 -1.92
CA LYS A 78 -12.04 3.03 -0.57
C LYS A 78 -10.97 2.79 0.48
N PHE A 79 -10.07 1.85 0.23
CA PHE A 79 -8.94 1.59 1.12
C PHE A 79 -8.00 2.80 1.18
N ILE A 80 -7.69 3.40 0.03
CA ILE A 80 -6.86 4.60 -0.04
C ILE A 80 -7.49 5.74 0.75
N HIS A 81 -8.79 5.90 0.67
CA HIS A 81 -9.50 6.92 1.44
C HIS A 81 -9.31 6.70 2.96
N LYS A 82 -9.40 5.45 3.41
CA LYS A 82 -9.13 5.10 4.81
C LYS A 82 -7.71 5.49 5.21
N LEU A 83 -6.73 5.23 4.34
CA LEU A 83 -5.33 5.60 4.59
C LEU A 83 -5.19 7.12 4.71
N LYS A 84 -5.79 7.87 3.81
CA LYS A 84 -5.72 9.35 3.83
C LYS A 84 -6.36 9.92 5.08
N CYS A 85 -7.44 9.33 5.56
CA CYS A 85 -8.09 9.75 6.79
C CYS A 85 -7.25 9.44 8.03
N LYS A 86 -6.52 8.33 8.01
CA LYS A 86 -5.73 7.87 9.15
C LYS A 86 -4.36 8.54 9.22
N TYR A 87 -3.71 8.76 8.07
CA TYR A 87 -2.34 9.27 8.01
C TYR A 87 -2.30 10.61 7.30
N ASN A 88 -2.63 11.68 8.01
CA ASN A 88 -2.68 13.01 7.42
C ASN A 88 -1.29 13.66 7.25
N LYS A 89 -0.25 13.10 7.85
CA LYS A 89 1.12 13.61 7.74
C LYS A 89 1.99 12.80 6.78
N ILE A 90 1.46 11.68 6.26
CA ILE A 90 2.17 10.82 5.32
C ILE A 90 1.52 11.02 3.96
N LYS A 91 2.34 11.19 2.93
CA LYS A 91 1.84 11.34 1.57
C LYS A 91 1.33 10.00 1.06
N ILE A 92 0.11 9.97 0.55
CA ILE A 92 -0.48 8.77 -0.04
C ILE A 92 -0.51 8.94 -1.55
N GLU A 93 0.20 8.09 -2.27
CA GLU A 93 0.26 8.12 -3.72
C GLU A 93 -0.31 6.83 -4.30
N THR A 94 -0.78 6.90 -5.54
CA THR A 94 -1.27 5.74 -6.27
C THR A 94 -0.45 5.54 -7.53
N ILE A 95 -0.26 4.27 -7.91
CA ILE A 95 0.41 3.91 -9.16
C ILE A 95 -0.51 2.94 -9.90
N GLY A 96 -0.77 3.22 -11.18
CA GLY A 96 -1.59 2.34 -12.00
C GLY A 96 -0.80 1.17 -12.55
N ASN A 97 -1.36 -0.04 -12.46
CA ASN A 97 -0.84 -1.27 -13.07
C ASN A 97 0.63 -1.56 -12.77
N VAL A 98 1.08 -1.25 -11.56
CA VAL A 98 2.44 -1.58 -11.14
C VAL A 98 2.45 -2.96 -10.52
N ASP A 99 3.34 -3.78 -11.04
CA ASP A 99 3.62 -5.10 -10.51
C ASP A 99 4.76 -4.94 -9.50
N PHE A 100 4.43 -4.99 -8.22
CA PHE A 100 5.44 -4.95 -7.16
C PHE A 100 6.16 -6.29 -7.10
N LYS A 101 7.12 -6.50 -7.98
CA LYS A 101 7.98 -7.68 -7.94
C LYS A 101 9.18 -7.40 -7.05
N PHE A 102 9.21 -8.12 -5.97
CA PHE A 102 10.28 -8.01 -4.99
C PHE A 102 11.09 -9.28 -4.94
#